data_7c8c70bd9d18ae6787ecdba922f34bd6
#
_entry.id   7c8c70bd9d18ae6787ecdba922f34bd6
#
_cell.length_a   1.000
_cell.length_b   1.000
_cell.length_c   1.000
_cell.angle_alpha   90.00
_cell.angle_beta   90.00
_cell.angle_gamma   90.00
#
_symmetry.space_group_name_H-M   'P 1'
#
loop_
_entity.id
_entity.type
_entity.pdbx_description
1 polymer ?
#
loop_
_entity_poly.entity_id
_entity_poly.type
_entity_poly.pdbx_seq_one_letter_code
_entity_poly.pdbx_strand_id
1 'polypeptide(L)'
;MTVHLVNASHLSFGVGVITPRWLFVIAGATPPSYGRPLITDETLEPFDIGSVRPGDVVGIGIHTGNALRGYEIGTLARDRGATVVFGGI
;
A
#
# COMPACT_ATOMS: atom_id res chain seq x y z
N MET A 1 -8.08 13.36 -4.26
CA MET A 1 -6.93 12.45 -4.30
C MET A 1 -6.81 11.72 -2.97
N THR A 2 -6.65 10.42 -3.04
CA THR A 2 -6.43 9.59 -1.85
C THR A 2 -5.03 8.98 -1.91
N VAL A 3 -4.36 8.92 -0.77
CA VAL A 3 -3.07 8.24 -0.63
C VAL A 3 -3.33 6.88 0.00
N HIS A 4 -2.92 5.81 -0.68
CA HIS A 4 -3.02 4.44 -0.19
C HIS A 4 -1.62 3.95 0.14
N LEU A 5 -1.42 3.44 1.35
CA LEU A 5 -0.15 2.88 1.79
C LEU A 5 -0.36 1.39 2.03
N VAL A 6 0.37 0.56 1.30
CA VAL A 6 0.14 -0.88 1.27
C VAL A 6 1.39 -1.65 1.64
N ASN A 7 1.26 -2.55 2.61
CA ASN A 7 2.25 -3.58 2.86
C ASN A 7 1.79 -4.84 2.13
N ALA A 8 2.38 -5.11 0.97
CA ALA A 8 1.95 -6.22 0.12
C ALA A 8 2.36 -7.57 0.71
N SER A 9 1.50 -8.58 0.53
CA SER A 9 1.81 -9.95 0.94
C SER A 9 0.98 -10.93 0.13
N HIS A 10 1.59 -12.05 -0.25
CA HIS A 10 0.85 -13.17 -0.84
C HIS A 10 0.06 -13.95 0.20
N LEU A 11 0.40 -13.78 1.48
CA LEU A 11 -0.12 -14.61 2.55
C LEU A 11 -0.84 -13.74 3.57
N SER A 12 -2.14 -13.96 3.70
CA SER A 12 -2.99 -13.25 4.66
C SER A 12 -3.36 -14.19 5.80
N PHE A 13 -2.41 -14.52 6.64
CA PHE A 13 -2.67 -15.46 7.72
C PHE A 13 -3.13 -14.80 9.02
N GLY A 14 -2.85 -13.55 9.21
CA GLY A 14 -3.19 -12.86 10.45
C GLY A 14 -2.50 -13.44 11.68
N VAL A 15 -1.49 -14.28 11.51
CA VAL A 15 -0.85 -15.00 12.61
C VAL A 15 0.50 -14.40 12.92
N GLY A 16 0.65 -13.90 14.14
CA GLY A 16 1.93 -13.43 14.65
C GLY A 16 2.53 -12.27 13.88
N VAL A 17 1.70 -11.54 13.14
CA VAL A 17 2.19 -10.48 12.28
C VAL A 17 2.01 -9.13 12.96
N ILE A 18 3.08 -8.36 12.97
CA ILE A 18 3.06 -6.99 13.47
C ILE A 18 3.01 -6.08 12.26
N THR A 19 2.03 -5.19 12.21
CA THR A 19 1.94 -4.18 11.15
C THR A 19 3.24 -3.36 11.12
N PRO A 20 3.90 -3.22 9.97
CA PRO A 20 5.15 -2.49 9.87
C PRO A 20 5.01 -1.05 10.34
N ARG A 21 5.90 -0.64 11.24
CA ARG A 21 5.87 0.72 11.79
C ARG A 21 6.04 1.78 10.72
N TRP A 22 6.76 1.47 9.65
CA TRP A 22 7.02 2.44 8.60
C TRP A 22 5.73 2.95 7.93
N LEU A 23 4.68 2.13 7.87
CA LEU A 23 3.39 2.56 7.36
C LEU A 23 2.83 3.71 8.19
N PHE A 24 2.89 3.59 9.51
CA PHE A 24 2.38 4.64 10.40
C PHE A 24 3.26 5.88 10.36
N VAL A 25 4.57 5.71 10.22
CA VAL A 25 5.50 6.83 10.14
C VAL A 25 5.22 7.65 8.87
N ILE A 26 5.06 6.97 7.74
CA ILE A 26 4.77 7.66 6.47
C ILE A 26 3.37 8.29 6.53
N ALA A 27 2.39 7.60 7.08
CA ALA A 27 1.05 8.16 7.23
C ALA A 27 1.08 9.43 8.07
N GLY A 28 1.83 9.43 9.18
CA GLY A 28 1.97 10.61 10.02
C GLY A 28 2.74 11.74 9.36
N ALA A 29 3.65 11.43 8.43
CA ALA A 29 4.42 12.43 7.70
C ALA A 29 3.68 12.97 6.46
N THR A 30 2.57 12.37 6.07
CA THR A 30 1.79 12.83 4.92
C THR A 30 1.14 14.17 5.24
N PRO A 31 1.33 15.20 4.41
CA PRO A 31 0.74 16.51 4.68
C PRO A 31 -0.79 16.44 4.77
N PRO A 32 -1.41 17.17 5.69
CA PRO A 32 -2.86 17.18 5.83
C PRO A 32 -3.62 17.56 4.57
N SER A 33 -2.99 18.30 3.66
CA SER A 33 -3.60 18.71 2.39
C SER A 33 -3.93 17.52 1.49
N TYR A 34 -3.28 16.36 1.70
CA TYR A 34 -3.56 15.14 0.94
C TYR A 34 -4.67 14.28 1.58
N GLY A 35 -5.24 14.74 2.68
CA GLY A 35 -6.21 13.97 3.42
C GLY A 35 -5.56 12.89 4.26
N ARG A 36 -6.39 12.03 4.84
CA ARG A 36 -5.94 10.95 5.70
C ARG A 36 -5.53 9.74 4.87
N PRO A 37 -4.28 9.28 4.92
CA PRO A 37 -3.87 8.09 4.19
C PRO A 37 -4.66 6.85 4.63
N LEU A 38 -4.97 5.98 3.67
CA LEU A 38 -5.55 4.67 3.95
C LEU A 38 -4.42 3.66 4.01
N ILE A 39 -4.38 2.88 5.08
CA ILE A 39 -3.32 1.90 5.31
C ILE A 39 -3.90 0.51 5.16
N THR A 40 -3.27 -0.33 4.34
CA THR A 40 -3.63 -1.73 4.18
C THR A 40 -2.41 -2.61 4.45
N ASP A 41 -2.56 -3.54 5.37
CA ASP A 41 -1.55 -4.58 5.61
C ASP A 41 -2.11 -5.90 5.09
N GLU A 42 -1.55 -6.38 3.97
CA GLU A 42 -2.03 -7.61 3.34
C GLU A 42 -1.71 -8.88 4.12
N THR A 43 -0.97 -8.79 5.20
CA THR A 43 -0.87 -9.91 6.12
C THR A 43 -2.17 -10.11 6.90
N LEU A 44 -3.02 -9.11 6.95
CA LEU A 44 -4.30 -9.12 7.66
C LEU A 44 -5.49 -9.20 6.71
N GLU A 45 -5.45 -8.45 5.61
CA GLU A 45 -6.53 -8.39 4.64
C GLU A 45 -6.00 -7.99 3.26
N PRO A 46 -6.63 -8.45 2.16
CA PRO A 46 -6.22 -8.05 0.83
C PRO A 46 -6.42 -6.55 0.59
N PHE A 47 -5.54 -5.96 -0.21
CA PHE A 47 -5.73 -4.58 -0.65
C PHE A 47 -6.94 -4.49 -1.57
N ASP A 48 -7.83 -3.54 -1.28
CA ASP A 48 -9.00 -3.31 -2.10
C ASP A 48 -8.63 -2.42 -3.30
N ILE A 49 -8.27 -3.07 -4.41
CA ILE A 49 -7.93 -2.36 -5.64
C ILE A 49 -9.12 -1.55 -6.17
N GLY A 50 -10.34 -1.96 -5.87
CA GLY A 50 -11.53 -1.23 -6.28
C GLY A 50 -11.67 0.14 -5.65
N SER A 51 -10.95 0.41 -4.56
CA SER A 51 -10.96 1.72 -3.90
C SER A 51 -10.03 2.73 -4.57
N VAL A 52 -9.17 2.29 -5.50
CA VAL A 52 -8.22 3.17 -6.19
C VAL A 52 -8.93 3.91 -7.31
N ARG A 53 -8.75 5.23 -7.36
CA ARG A 53 -9.36 6.10 -8.37
C ARG A 53 -8.27 6.83 -9.15
N PRO A 54 -8.58 7.30 -10.37
CA PRO A 54 -7.64 8.11 -11.14
C PRO A 54 -7.17 9.31 -10.31
N GLY A 55 -5.87 9.57 -10.34
CA GLY A 55 -5.27 10.66 -9.58
C GLY A 55 -4.83 10.28 -8.16
N ASP A 56 -5.20 9.10 -7.67
CA ASP A 56 -4.74 8.64 -6.36
C ASP A 56 -3.25 8.29 -6.40
N VAL A 57 -2.65 8.22 -5.21
CA VAL A 57 -1.27 7.77 -5.03
C VAL A 57 -1.29 6.47 -4.25
N VAL A 58 -0.58 5.47 -4.74
CA VAL A 58 -0.46 4.17 -4.06
C VAL A 58 1.00 3.94 -3.74
N GLY A 59 1.34 3.98 -2.47
CA GLY A 59 2.68 3.68 -1.97
C GLY A 59 2.74 2.22 -1.50
N ILE A 60 3.67 1.45 -2.06
CA ILE A 60 3.77 0.01 -1.79
C ILE A 60 5.14 -0.27 -1.21
N GLY A 61 5.16 -0.88 -0.02
CA GLY A 61 6.39 -1.35 0.57
C GLY A 61 6.74 -2.72 0.02
N ILE A 62 7.92 -2.85 -0.56
CA ILE A 62 8.37 -4.12 -1.11
C ILE A 62 9.73 -4.52 -0.55
N HIS A 63 9.89 -5.82 -0.41
CA HIS A 63 11.16 -6.48 -0.12
C HIS A 63 11.18 -7.78 -0.91
N THR A 64 12.26 -8.54 -0.82
CA THR A 64 12.40 -9.76 -1.63
C THR A 64 11.23 -10.72 -1.48
N GLY A 65 10.70 -10.87 -0.28
CA GLY A 65 9.63 -11.84 0.00
C GLY A 65 8.26 -11.48 -0.54
N ASN A 66 8.01 -10.21 -0.85
CA ASN A 66 6.68 -9.77 -1.31
C ASN A 66 6.72 -9.00 -2.64
N ALA A 67 7.86 -8.97 -3.32
CA ALA A 67 8.03 -8.13 -4.50
C ALA A 67 7.01 -8.45 -5.61
N LEU A 68 6.75 -9.73 -5.87
CA LEU A 68 5.80 -10.09 -6.92
C LEU A 68 4.40 -9.56 -6.63
N ARG A 69 3.93 -9.68 -5.40
CA ARG A 69 2.62 -9.15 -5.03
C ARG A 69 2.62 -7.63 -5.09
N GLY A 70 3.71 -7.00 -4.67
CA GLY A 70 3.83 -5.54 -4.75
C GLY A 70 3.74 -5.04 -6.19
N TYR A 71 4.42 -5.70 -7.12
CA TYR A 71 4.35 -5.33 -8.53
C TYR A 71 2.98 -5.58 -9.13
N GLU A 72 2.29 -6.64 -8.72
CA GLU A 72 0.93 -6.91 -9.15
C GLU A 72 -0.02 -5.77 -8.73
N ILE A 73 0.04 -5.37 -7.47
CA ILE A 73 -0.76 -4.26 -6.97
C ILE A 73 -0.41 -2.97 -7.73
N GLY A 74 0.87 -2.72 -7.93
CA GLY A 74 1.32 -1.54 -8.67
C GLY A 74 0.78 -1.47 -10.08
N THR A 75 0.79 -2.59 -10.80
CA THR A 75 0.25 -2.67 -12.15
C THR A 75 -1.26 -2.40 -12.15
N LEU A 76 -1.99 -3.03 -11.26
CA LEU A 76 -3.44 -2.83 -11.16
C LEU A 76 -3.79 -1.39 -10.80
N ALA A 77 -3.05 -0.79 -9.87
CA ALA A 77 -3.29 0.59 -9.47
C ALA A 77 -2.99 1.57 -10.61
N ARG A 78 -1.90 1.34 -11.34
CA ARG A 78 -1.55 2.17 -12.49
C ARG A 78 -2.60 2.09 -13.58
N ASP A 79 -3.14 0.90 -13.83
CA ASP A 79 -4.20 0.71 -14.83
C ASP A 79 -5.47 1.47 -14.45
N ARG A 80 -5.65 1.79 -13.18
CA ARG A 80 -6.77 2.60 -12.71
C ARG A 80 -6.46 4.10 -12.67
N GLY A 81 -5.31 4.51 -13.16
CA GLY A 81 -4.93 5.92 -13.25
C GLY A 81 -4.23 6.48 -12.02
N ALA A 82 -3.78 5.65 -11.11
CA ALA A 82 -3.05 6.09 -9.92
C ALA A 82 -1.55 6.24 -10.21
N THR A 83 -0.89 7.09 -9.42
CA THR A 83 0.56 7.15 -9.36
C THR A 83 1.04 6.11 -8.36
N VAL A 84 1.99 5.28 -8.77
CA VAL A 84 2.51 4.20 -7.92
C VAL A 84 3.93 4.52 -7.50
N VAL A 85 4.18 4.39 -6.19
CA VAL A 85 5.52 4.59 -5.61
C VAL A 85 5.89 3.32 -4.86
N PHE A 86 7.07 2.78 -5.16
CA PHE A 86 7.61 1.63 -4.43
C PHE A 86 8.66 2.11 -3.43
N GLY A 87 8.57 1.61 -2.21
CA GLY A 87 9.56 1.85 -1.19
C GLY A 87 10.21 0.54 -0.75
N GLY A 88 11.53 0.56 -0.56
CA GLY A 88 12.27 -0.56 0.02
C GLY A 88 12.48 -0.34 1.51
N ILE A 89 12.75 -1.42 2.21
CA ILE A 89 13.10 -1.38 3.63
C ILE A 89 14.59 -1.57 3.77
#